data_4e34e58987bbb8652436181c0dd3ac15
#
_entry.id   4e34e58987bbb8652436181c0dd3ac15
#
_cell.length_a   1.000
_cell.length_b   1.000
_cell.length_c   1.000
_cell.angle_alpha   90.00
_cell.angle_beta   90.00
_cell.angle_gamma   90.00
#
_symmetry.space_group_name_H-M   'P 1'
#
loop_
_entity.id
_entity.type
_entity.pdbx_description
1 polymer ?
#
loop_
_entity_poly.entity_id
_entity_poly.type
_entity_poly.pdbx_seq_one_letter_code
_entity_poly.pdbx_strand_id
1 'polypeptide(L)'
;MLYNLKSTITKIGFGAVIALFVGCNNNVENDAASNQKAKVGIEIIESGYDNLAPASRAVSSNSDNQNSVVDFNDCGASTELVPDQSSKEPATRAITGNAHYTIRFYEGSTRVGELKGRMNGSTFTPDAGTSNQLFLMRGKTYTFVCFNDDVVANGESLEVSLDKAATARIGRQTVTTGTTWAQETVKIISKHAGVRVRTQIQAQKHTVKDFKAKFLSNSTNIPNKVSYNPVTGVYTTLSTAALAASENNSPNSTEAKYTASGYGKNFSYTSTAPFHYLLPGTDAKNLKMDISEGQIFWKNMEGSINSLVSAGKVLEANGTYTIAVKIKPYFTYLFSDGTTGLLHKNPGKTPVGVVVDPVNHLAAAIEEAGNGTKYKLAETLYDYVYRSSHPISDEGGIGVSSASRYYREFSTSGYDETWNASYAGADVLPADKVRGESDNFPAFKAAATFRPTAVLTGTLATKKWFLPSQRDYFHAYDLLGFADRVYDLGYLNFGYNWYSYLFESAFTAVGGVSFVGNADEDTYWTSTEHNGGSRFEPKPSFVGTPTNYSWLKYKVRSFVQYD
;
A
#
# COMPACT_ATOMS: atom_id res chain seq x y z
N MET A 1 35.55 -7.41 25.14
CA MET A 1 35.18 -8.83 25.02
C MET A 1 34.68 -9.09 23.63
N LEU A 2 35.56 -9.58 22.77
CA LEU A 2 35.33 -9.85 21.37
C LEU A 2 34.66 -11.22 21.22
N TYR A 3 33.50 -11.29 20.56
CA TYR A 3 32.97 -12.55 20.09
C TYR A 3 33.00 -12.60 18.57
N ASN A 4 33.86 -13.49 18.09
CA ASN A 4 33.95 -13.91 16.69
C ASN A 4 32.72 -14.73 16.30
N LEU A 5 31.98 -14.35 15.27
CA LEU A 5 31.03 -15.22 14.57
C LEU A 5 31.71 -15.74 13.31
N LYS A 6 32.03 -17.02 13.31
CA LYS A 6 32.48 -17.77 12.13
C LYS A 6 31.25 -18.04 11.23
N SER A 7 31.32 -17.57 9.99
CA SER A 7 30.37 -17.94 8.94
C SER A 7 30.65 -19.36 8.45
N THR A 8 29.67 -20.24 8.58
CA THR A 8 29.70 -21.58 7.99
C THR A 8 29.15 -21.51 6.57
N ILE A 9 30.03 -21.62 5.60
CA ILE A 9 29.67 -21.77 4.19
C ILE A 9 29.26 -23.21 3.96
N THR A 10 27.97 -23.46 3.79
CA THR A 10 27.48 -24.78 3.37
C THR A 10 27.64 -24.91 1.87
N LYS A 11 28.60 -25.71 1.45
CA LYS A 11 28.76 -26.14 0.07
C LYS A 11 27.63 -27.09 -0.30
N ILE A 12 26.73 -26.65 -1.16
CA ILE A 12 25.74 -27.53 -1.80
C ILE A 12 26.46 -28.21 -2.95
N GLY A 13 26.68 -29.51 -2.80
CA GLY A 13 27.27 -30.35 -3.82
C GLY A 13 26.31 -30.56 -5.00
N PHE A 14 26.76 -30.26 -6.18
CA PHE A 14 26.14 -30.65 -7.44
C PHE A 14 26.28 -32.17 -7.59
N GLY A 15 25.20 -32.91 -7.35
CA GLY A 15 25.09 -34.31 -7.70
C GLY A 15 24.84 -34.43 -9.20
N ALA A 16 25.89 -34.74 -9.96
CA ALA A 16 25.74 -35.16 -11.34
C ALA A 16 25.19 -36.59 -11.39
N VAL A 17 23.92 -36.75 -11.77
CA VAL A 17 23.38 -38.08 -12.10
C VAL A 17 23.82 -38.43 -13.52
N ILE A 18 24.84 -39.27 -13.62
CA ILE A 18 25.23 -39.90 -14.88
C ILE A 18 24.31 -41.11 -15.09
N ALA A 19 23.35 -40.99 -15.99
CA ALA A 19 22.59 -42.15 -16.47
C ALA A 19 23.40 -42.86 -17.54
N LEU A 20 23.96 -44.00 -17.16
CA LEU A 20 24.59 -44.95 -18.10
C LEU A 20 23.50 -45.71 -18.82
N PHE A 21 23.30 -45.44 -20.10
CA PHE A 21 22.58 -46.34 -21.00
C PHE A 21 23.59 -47.23 -21.75
N VAL A 22 23.64 -48.50 -21.37
CA VAL A 22 24.27 -49.55 -22.15
C VAL A 22 23.20 -50.14 -23.07
N GLY A 23 23.37 -49.93 -24.34
CA GLY A 23 22.55 -50.56 -25.38
C GLY A 23 23.43 -50.77 -26.61
N CYS A 24 24.13 -51.93 -26.68
CA CYS A 24 24.76 -52.37 -27.89
C CYS A 24 23.70 -52.87 -28.86
N ASN A 25 23.67 -52.36 -30.06
CA ASN A 25 23.39 -53.16 -31.23
C ASN A 25 24.14 -52.60 -32.44
N ASN A 26 25.13 -53.40 -32.90
CA ASN A 26 25.89 -53.15 -34.11
C ASN A 26 25.06 -53.53 -35.32
N ASN A 27 24.66 -52.55 -36.12
CA ASN A 27 24.57 -52.74 -37.57
C ASN A 27 25.15 -51.47 -38.22
N VAL A 28 26.36 -51.59 -38.71
CA VAL A 28 27.04 -50.57 -39.49
C VAL A 28 26.60 -50.70 -40.93
N GLU A 29 25.57 -49.98 -41.34
CA GLU A 29 25.40 -49.61 -42.74
C GLU A 29 26.11 -48.31 -42.99
N ASN A 30 27.15 -48.38 -43.79
CA ASN A 30 27.97 -47.24 -44.24
C ASN A 30 27.16 -46.37 -45.20
N ASP A 31 26.53 -45.34 -44.66
CA ASP A 31 25.93 -44.30 -45.47
C ASP A 31 26.65 -42.97 -45.17
N ALA A 32 27.39 -42.45 -46.15
CA ALA A 32 28.11 -41.18 -46.01
C ALA A 32 27.21 -39.99 -45.63
N ALA A 33 25.89 -40.14 -45.89
CA ALA A 33 24.86 -39.15 -45.48
C ALA A 33 24.53 -39.22 -43.98
N SER A 34 24.71 -40.37 -43.30
CA SER A 34 24.46 -40.53 -41.87
C SER A 34 25.50 -39.83 -41.01
N ASN A 35 26.74 -39.69 -41.56
CA ASN A 35 27.85 -39.03 -40.89
C ASN A 35 27.70 -37.50 -40.75
N GLN A 36 26.72 -36.89 -41.44
CA GLN A 36 26.50 -35.44 -41.41
C GLN A 36 25.42 -35.02 -40.41
N LYS A 37 24.73 -35.99 -39.78
CA LYS A 37 23.62 -35.70 -38.84
C LYS A 37 24.01 -35.95 -37.39
N ALA A 38 23.58 -35.06 -36.50
CA ALA A 38 23.66 -35.19 -35.04
C ALA A 38 22.35 -35.74 -34.50
N LYS A 39 22.42 -36.70 -33.58
CA LYS A 39 21.24 -37.13 -32.80
C LYS A 39 20.97 -36.07 -31.72
N VAL A 40 19.75 -35.57 -31.66
CA VAL A 40 19.33 -34.51 -30.74
C VAL A 40 18.28 -35.03 -29.79
N GLY A 41 18.56 -34.94 -28.50
CA GLY A 41 17.59 -35.11 -27.41
C GLY A 41 16.88 -33.79 -27.09
N ILE A 42 15.69 -33.86 -26.51
CA ILE A 42 14.94 -32.68 -26.11
C ILE A 42 14.59 -32.77 -24.63
N GLU A 43 14.85 -31.68 -23.91
CA GLU A 43 14.47 -31.46 -22.54
C GLU A 43 13.60 -30.20 -22.47
N ILE A 44 12.41 -30.29 -21.87
CA ILE A 44 11.55 -29.14 -21.63
C ILE A 44 11.46 -28.90 -20.12
N ILE A 45 11.69 -27.67 -19.71
CA ILE A 45 11.57 -27.22 -18.32
C ILE A 45 10.55 -26.11 -18.26
N GLU A 46 9.58 -26.21 -17.36
CA GLU A 46 8.62 -25.13 -17.13
C GLU A 46 9.20 -24.08 -16.18
N SER A 47 9.11 -22.81 -16.58
CA SER A 47 9.34 -21.71 -15.66
C SER A 47 8.04 -21.25 -14.99
N GLY A 48 8.13 -20.75 -13.77
CA GLY A 48 7.09 -19.92 -13.17
C GLY A 48 6.98 -18.58 -13.90
N TYR A 49 6.02 -17.77 -13.47
CA TYR A 49 5.93 -16.40 -13.93
C TYR A 49 7.13 -15.57 -13.47
N ASP A 50 7.65 -14.72 -14.35
CA ASP A 50 8.72 -13.78 -14.03
C ASP A 50 8.17 -12.63 -13.18
N ASN A 51 8.87 -12.28 -12.11
CA ASN A 51 8.56 -11.08 -11.33
C ASN A 51 9.27 -9.89 -11.99
N LEU A 52 8.56 -9.24 -12.90
CA LEU A 52 9.12 -8.11 -13.64
C LEU A 52 9.07 -6.85 -12.77
N ALA A 53 10.22 -6.40 -12.31
CA ALA A 53 10.35 -5.06 -11.75
C ALA A 53 10.03 -4.03 -12.86
N PRO A 54 9.28 -2.95 -12.57
CA PRO A 54 9.14 -1.87 -13.53
C PRO A 54 10.53 -1.34 -13.91
N ALA A 55 10.75 -1.12 -15.19
CA ALA A 55 12.07 -0.78 -15.76
C ALA A 55 12.64 0.58 -15.33
N SER A 56 11.97 1.32 -14.46
CA SER A 56 12.51 2.53 -13.83
C SER A 56 12.17 2.53 -12.35
N ARG A 57 13.18 2.38 -11.49
CA ARG A 57 13.17 3.01 -10.19
C ARG A 57 13.19 4.54 -10.42
N ALA A 58 12.05 5.14 -10.67
CA ALA A 58 11.86 6.50 -10.22
C ALA A 58 11.93 6.40 -8.68
N VAL A 59 13.08 6.77 -8.12
CA VAL A 59 13.17 7.13 -6.72
C VAL A 59 12.12 8.19 -6.54
N SER A 60 11.00 7.83 -5.93
CA SER A 60 10.00 8.77 -5.49
C SER A 60 10.63 9.59 -4.37
N SER A 61 11.38 10.63 -4.75
CA SER A 61 11.46 11.82 -3.94
C SER A 61 10.01 12.32 -3.79
N ASN A 62 9.63 12.68 -2.59
CA ASN A 62 8.35 13.26 -2.19
C ASN A 62 7.89 14.42 -3.11
N SER A 63 7.57 14.14 -4.33
CA SER A 63 6.78 14.99 -5.18
C SER A 63 5.45 14.25 -5.35
N ASP A 64 4.38 14.82 -4.85
CA ASP A 64 3.01 14.51 -5.20
C ASP A 64 2.85 14.71 -6.73
N ASN A 65 3.45 13.80 -7.50
CA ASN A 65 3.10 13.65 -8.88
C ASN A 65 1.63 13.24 -8.88
N GLN A 66 0.79 14.13 -9.38
CA GLN A 66 -0.63 14.01 -9.62
C GLN A 66 -0.92 12.79 -10.53
N ASN A 67 -0.65 11.60 -10.02
CA ASN A 67 -1.33 10.40 -10.49
C ASN A 67 -2.81 10.64 -10.18
N SER A 68 -3.65 10.52 -11.17
CA SER A 68 -5.07 10.81 -11.07
C SER A 68 -5.64 10.22 -9.77
N VAL A 69 -5.82 11.10 -8.77
CA VAL A 69 -6.40 10.70 -7.50
C VAL A 69 -7.87 10.44 -7.78
N VAL A 70 -8.30 9.20 -7.59
CA VAL A 70 -9.71 8.86 -7.65
C VAL A 70 -10.35 9.29 -6.34
N ASP A 71 -11.37 10.13 -6.44
CA ASP A 71 -12.12 10.64 -5.29
C ASP A 71 -13.22 9.65 -4.89
N PHE A 72 -13.13 9.11 -3.68
CA PHE A 72 -14.17 8.29 -3.04
C PHE A 72 -14.93 9.09 -1.98
N ASN A 73 -15.17 10.37 -2.21
CA ASN A 73 -15.80 11.34 -1.32
C ASN A 73 -14.96 11.70 -0.09
N ASP A 74 -14.63 10.72 0.75
CA ASP A 74 -13.92 10.93 2.02
C ASP A 74 -12.47 10.42 2.01
N CYS A 75 -12.08 9.74 0.94
CA CYS A 75 -10.73 9.21 0.73
C CYS A 75 -10.30 9.40 -0.72
N GLY A 76 -9.01 9.51 -0.93
CA GLY A 76 -8.41 9.48 -2.26
C GLY A 76 -7.67 8.17 -2.50
N ALA A 77 -7.76 7.64 -3.72
CA ALA A 77 -6.96 6.51 -4.15
C ALA A 77 -5.95 6.95 -5.21
N SER A 78 -4.71 6.58 -5.05
CA SER A 78 -3.69 6.64 -6.09
C SER A 78 -3.23 5.24 -6.45
N THR A 79 -2.91 5.02 -7.73
CA THR A 79 -2.53 3.70 -8.21
C THR A 79 -1.14 3.70 -8.80
N GLU A 80 -0.40 2.63 -8.57
CA GLU A 80 0.91 2.42 -9.17
C GLU A 80 1.16 0.95 -9.48
N LEU A 81 1.95 0.68 -10.51
CA LEU A 81 2.40 -0.67 -10.85
C LEU A 81 3.67 -0.98 -10.05
N VAL A 82 3.61 -2.00 -9.22
CA VAL A 82 4.72 -2.41 -8.35
C VAL A 82 5.16 -3.85 -8.64
N PRO A 83 6.43 -4.22 -8.33
CA PRO A 83 6.86 -5.60 -8.36
C PRO A 83 6.04 -6.44 -7.39
N ASP A 84 5.66 -7.64 -7.80
CA ASP A 84 4.99 -8.58 -6.91
C ASP A 84 5.99 -9.16 -5.90
N GLN A 85 5.82 -8.86 -4.63
CA GLN A 85 6.74 -9.30 -3.57
C GLN A 85 6.42 -10.69 -3.00
N SER A 86 5.24 -11.26 -3.32
CA SER A 86 4.77 -12.50 -2.67
C SER A 86 5.18 -13.78 -3.38
N SER A 87 5.61 -13.75 -4.63
CA SER A 87 5.90 -14.94 -5.39
C SER A 87 7.41 -15.19 -5.54
N LYS A 88 7.99 -15.89 -4.59
CA LYS A 88 9.20 -16.68 -4.84
C LYS A 88 8.76 -18.06 -5.38
N GLU A 89 8.10 -18.09 -6.52
CA GLU A 89 7.99 -19.37 -7.23
C GLU A 89 9.38 -19.78 -7.67
N PRO A 90 9.72 -21.08 -7.62
CA PRO A 90 11.00 -21.55 -8.15
C PRO A 90 11.11 -21.09 -9.61
N ALA A 91 12.24 -20.50 -9.96
CA ALA A 91 12.46 -19.96 -11.30
C ALA A 91 12.23 -21.00 -12.41
N THR A 92 12.47 -22.26 -12.09
CA THR A 92 12.21 -23.40 -13.00
C THR A 92 11.87 -24.65 -12.19
N ARG A 93 10.99 -25.49 -12.73
CA ARG A 93 10.66 -26.80 -12.17
C ARG A 93 10.53 -27.85 -13.27
N ALA A 94 10.83 -29.10 -12.91
CA ALA A 94 10.50 -30.23 -13.78
C ALA A 94 8.97 -30.31 -13.97
N ILE A 95 8.53 -30.71 -15.15
CA ILE A 95 7.11 -30.85 -15.46
C ILE A 95 6.51 -31.94 -14.55
N THR A 96 5.51 -31.56 -13.77
CA THR A 96 4.76 -32.48 -12.95
C THR A 96 3.53 -32.95 -13.73
N GLY A 97 3.40 -34.26 -13.93
CA GLY A 97 2.34 -34.84 -14.71
C GLY A 97 2.75 -35.20 -16.14
N ASN A 98 1.78 -35.54 -16.96
CA ASN A 98 1.98 -36.01 -18.32
C ASN A 98 1.53 -34.94 -19.34
N ALA A 99 2.20 -33.76 -19.27
CA ALA A 99 1.86 -32.62 -20.12
C ALA A 99 2.21 -32.90 -21.58
N HIS A 100 1.28 -32.61 -22.49
CA HIS A 100 1.47 -32.79 -23.91
C HIS A 100 2.04 -31.52 -24.55
N TYR A 101 3.06 -31.69 -25.39
CA TYR A 101 3.76 -30.61 -26.09
C TYR A 101 3.94 -30.94 -27.57
N THR A 102 3.77 -29.90 -28.40
CA THR A 102 4.25 -29.88 -29.79
C THR A 102 5.58 -29.11 -29.84
N ILE A 103 6.56 -29.67 -30.55
CA ILE A 103 7.89 -29.05 -30.72
C ILE A 103 8.13 -28.87 -32.22
N ARG A 104 8.31 -27.63 -32.65
CA ARG A 104 8.70 -27.25 -34.01
C ARG A 104 10.16 -26.82 -34.03
N PHE A 105 10.84 -27.15 -35.11
CA PHE A 105 12.21 -26.71 -35.29
C PHE A 105 12.44 -26.12 -36.69
N TYR A 106 13.16 -25.03 -36.71
CA TYR A 106 13.34 -24.17 -37.88
C TYR A 106 14.84 -24.01 -38.20
N GLU A 107 15.19 -24.07 -39.50
CA GLU A 107 16.47 -23.59 -40.03
C GLU A 107 16.20 -22.22 -40.70
N GLY A 108 16.70 -21.14 -40.08
CA GLY A 108 16.30 -19.80 -40.46
C GLY A 108 14.78 -19.60 -40.26
N SER A 109 14.07 -19.29 -41.32
CA SER A 109 12.60 -19.12 -41.30
C SER A 109 11.84 -20.37 -41.74
N THR A 110 12.53 -21.42 -42.20
CA THR A 110 11.90 -22.64 -42.75
C THR A 110 11.71 -23.68 -41.65
N ARG A 111 10.47 -24.15 -41.46
CA ARG A 111 10.21 -25.29 -40.57
C ARG A 111 10.76 -26.57 -41.21
N VAL A 112 11.70 -27.20 -40.52
CA VAL A 112 12.33 -28.45 -40.99
C VAL A 112 11.75 -29.68 -40.29
N GLY A 113 10.90 -29.50 -39.27
CA GLY A 113 10.17 -30.61 -38.68
C GLY A 113 9.28 -30.24 -37.48
N GLU A 114 8.52 -31.22 -37.04
CA GLU A 114 7.61 -31.15 -35.91
C GLU A 114 7.59 -32.47 -35.17
N LEU A 115 7.60 -32.43 -33.85
CA LEU A 115 7.39 -33.60 -32.96
C LEU A 115 6.23 -33.30 -32.01
N LYS A 116 5.44 -34.32 -31.71
CA LYS A 116 4.37 -34.28 -30.70
C LYS A 116 4.61 -35.36 -29.68
N GLY A 117 4.30 -35.09 -28.44
CA GLY A 117 4.51 -36.06 -27.38
C GLY A 117 4.29 -35.51 -25.98
N ARG A 118 4.53 -36.36 -25.01
CA ARG A 118 4.30 -36.07 -23.60
C ARG A 118 5.60 -35.95 -22.85
N MET A 119 5.58 -35.03 -21.88
CA MET A 119 6.67 -34.84 -20.94
C MET A 119 6.36 -35.57 -19.64
N ASN A 120 7.33 -36.36 -19.15
CA ASN A 120 7.33 -36.91 -17.81
C ASN A 120 8.64 -36.49 -17.12
N GLY A 121 8.54 -35.54 -16.22
CA GLY A 121 9.73 -34.83 -15.75
C GLY A 121 10.40 -34.08 -16.88
N SER A 122 11.69 -34.36 -17.15
CA SER A 122 12.45 -33.80 -18.27
C SER A 122 12.46 -34.70 -19.53
N THR A 123 11.86 -35.87 -19.45
CA THR A 123 11.91 -36.86 -20.54
C THR A 123 10.72 -36.67 -21.50
N PHE A 124 11.04 -36.48 -22.78
CA PHE A 124 10.04 -36.39 -23.85
C PHE A 124 9.78 -37.78 -24.42
N THR A 125 8.50 -38.19 -24.43
CA THR A 125 8.00 -39.44 -25.05
C THR A 125 7.11 -39.08 -26.24
N PRO A 126 7.56 -39.34 -27.49
CA PRO A 126 6.77 -39.05 -28.68
C PRO A 126 5.45 -39.83 -28.70
N ASP A 127 4.45 -39.27 -29.35
CA ASP A 127 3.17 -39.96 -29.62
C ASP A 127 3.35 -41.17 -30.53
N ALA A 128 2.46 -42.10 -30.43
CA ALA A 128 2.47 -43.30 -31.23
C ALA A 128 2.50 -42.96 -32.75
N GLY A 129 3.40 -43.61 -33.47
CA GLY A 129 3.59 -43.39 -34.90
C GLY A 129 4.58 -42.26 -35.27
N THR A 130 5.12 -41.55 -34.28
CA THR A 130 6.20 -40.56 -34.49
C THR A 130 7.54 -41.16 -34.16
N SER A 131 8.61 -40.72 -34.88
CA SER A 131 9.98 -41.17 -34.60
C SER A 131 10.42 -40.67 -33.22
N ASN A 132 11.00 -41.56 -32.42
CA ASN A 132 11.60 -41.18 -31.12
C ASN A 132 13.03 -40.62 -31.28
N GLN A 133 13.52 -40.47 -32.50
CA GLN A 133 14.86 -40.00 -32.78
C GLN A 133 14.83 -38.79 -33.73
N LEU A 134 15.37 -37.69 -33.24
CA LEU A 134 15.57 -36.49 -34.02
C LEU A 134 17.03 -36.40 -34.52
N PHE A 135 17.19 -36.34 -35.83
CA PHE A 135 18.50 -36.17 -36.48
C PHE A 135 18.52 -34.85 -37.25
N LEU A 136 19.46 -33.98 -36.91
CA LEU A 136 19.65 -32.69 -37.56
C LEU A 136 21.05 -32.59 -38.17
N MET A 137 21.21 -31.78 -39.22
CA MET A 137 22.49 -31.54 -39.87
C MET A 137 23.45 -30.86 -38.88
N ARG A 138 24.72 -31.31 -38.89
CA ARG A 138 25.76 -30.78 -38.04
C ARG A 138 26.23 -29.38 -38.50
N GLY A 139 26.69 -28.58 -37.55
CA GLY A 139 27.16 -27.22 -37.80
C GLY A 139 26.10 -26.22 -38.25
N LYS A 140 24.82 -26.60 -38.15
CA LYS A 140 23.71 -25.75 -38.53
C LYS A 140 23.03 -25.18 -37.30
N THR A 141 22.48 -23.98 -37.45
CA THR A 141 21.71 -23.31 -36.39
C THR A 141 20.22 -23.55 -36.56
N TYR A 142 19.61 -24.04 -35.50
CA TYR A 142 18.15 -24.31 -35.45
C TYR A 142 17.49 -23.53 -34.31
N THR A 143 16.27 -23.05 -34.58
CA THR A 143 15.39 -22.51 -33.56
C THR A 143 14.33 -23.56 -33.21
N PHE A 144 14.32 -23.98 -31.96
CA PHE A 144 13.31 -24.89 -31.39
C PHE A 144 12.24 -24.07 -30.69
N VAL A 145 10.97 -24.42 -30.93
CA VAL A 145 9.83 -23.82 -30.27
C VAL A 145 8.92 -24.93 -29.76
N CYS A 146 8.72 -25.00 -28.46
CA CYS A 146 7.74 -25.91 -27.85
C CYS A 146 6.51 -25.14 -27.41
N PHE A 147 5.35 -25.77 -27.47
CA PHE A 147 4.10 -25.22 -26.98
C PHE A 147 3.15 -26.35 -26.55
N ASN A 148 2.31 -26.05 -25.53
CA ASN A 148 1.32 -26.99 -25.03
C ASN A 148 0.00 -26.91 -25.82
N ASP A 149 -0.97 -27.78 -25.50
CA ASP A 149 -2.23 -27.92 -26.22
C ASP A 149 -3.18 -26.71 -26.10
N ASP A 150 -2.92 -25.79 -25.17
CA ASP A 150 -3.66 -24.52 -25.05
C ASP A 150 -3.23 -23.47 -26.07
N VAL A 151 -2.20 -23.77 -26.89
CA VAL A 151 -1.75 -22.94 -27.99
C VAL A 151 -2.18 -23.58 -29.31
N VAL A 152 -2.90 -22.83 -30.12
CA VAL A 152 -3.41 -23.30 -31.41
C VAL A 152 -2.43 -22.93 -32.53
N ALA A 153 -1.97 -23.94 -33.29
CA ALA A 153 -1.15 -23.69 -34.46
C ALA A 153 -2.02 -23.31 -35.66
N ASN A 154 -1.78 -22.13 -36.25
CA ASN A 154 -2.41 -21.66 -37.47
C ASN A 154 -1.32 -21.40 -38.53
N GLY A 155 -1.09 -22.38 -39.39
CA GLY A 155 0.10 -22.40 -40.25
C GLY A 155 1.38 -22.38 -39.42
N GLU A 156 2.25 -21.40 -39.68
CA GLU A 156 3.48 -21.20 -38.90
C GLU A 156 3.25 -20.37 -37.63
N SER A 157 2.13 -19.70 -37.52
CA SER A 157 1.80 -18.86 -36.37
C SER A 157 1.25 -19.68 -35.23
N LEU A 158 1.54 -19.30 -33.99
CA LEU A 158 1.01 -19.90 -32.78
C LEU A 158 0.04 -18.91 -32.12
N GLU A 159 -1.22 -19.29 -32.00
CA GLU A 159 -2.28 -18.41 -31.49
C GLU A 159 -2.66 -18.77 -30.07
N VAL A 160 -2.89 -17.75 -29.24
CA VAL A 160 -3.36 -17.88 -27.85
C VAL A 160 -4.59 -17.00 -27.67
N SER A 161 -5.68 -17.58 -27.18
CA SER A 161 -6.89 -16.87 -26.80
C SER A 161 -6.88 -16.49 -25.33
N LEU A 162 -7.65 -15.47 -24.94
CA LEU A 162 -7.68 -14.92 -23.59
C LEU A 162 -8.10 -15.97 -22.53
N ASP A 163 -9.02 -16.85 -22.86
CA ASP A 163 -9.45 -17.94 -21.98
C ASP A 163 -8.32 -18.95 -21.66
N LYS A 164 -7.27 -18.99 -22.49
CA LYS A 164 -6.07 -19.82 -22.31
C LYS A 164 -4.88 -19.08 -21.70
N ALA A 165 -5.03 -17.80 -21.39
CA ALA A 165 -3.91 -16.96 -20.89
C ALA A 165 -3.25 -17.52 -19.62
N ALA A 166 -3.98 -18.20 -18.76
CA ALA A 166 -3.46 -18.77 -17.52
C ALA A 166 -2.57 -20.01 -17.74
N THR A 167 -2.86 -20.79 -18.77
CA THR A 167 -2.33 -22.15 -18.95
C THR A 167 -1.52 -22.35 -20.21
N ALA A 168 -1.70 -21.49 -21.23
CA ALA A 168 -0.92 -21.55 -22.46
C ALA A 168 0.57 -21.31 -22.19
N ARG A 169 1.41 -22.16 -22.78
CA ARG A 169 2.86 -22.13 -22.62
C ARG A 169 3.58 -22.21 -23.96
N ILE A 170 4.61 -21.38 -24.11
CA ILE A 170 5.50 -21.37 -25.27
C ILE A 170 6.94 -21.27 -24.77
N GLY A 171 7.82 -22.11 -25.31
CA GLY A 171 9.27 -22.03 -25.09
C GLY A 171 9.99 -21.86 -26.41
N ARG A 172 11.10 -21.11 -26.44
CA ARG A 172 11.92 -20.91 -27.62
C ARG A 172 13.40 -20.97 -27.25
N GLN A 173 14.18 -21.75 -28.03
CA GLN A 173 15.60 -21.89 -27.85
C GLN A 173 16.30 -22.00 -29.22
N THR A 174 17.34 -21.23 -29.42
CA THR A 174 18.20 -21.34 -30.63
C THR A 174 19.49 -22.05 -30.26
N VAL A 175 19.86 -23.06 -31.03
CA VAL A 175 21.03 -23.90 -30.81
C VAL A 175 21.76 -24.14 -32.12
N THR A 176 23.09 -24.11 -32.11
CA THR A 176 23.91 -24.57 -33.21
C THR A 176 24.39 -25.99 -32.91
N THR A 177 24.07 -26.93 -33.77
CA THR A 177 24.47 -28.33 -33.62
C THR A 177 26.01 -28.47 -33.76
N GLY A 178 26.63 -29.31 -32.92
CA GLY A 178 28.07 -29.54 -32.95
C GLY A 178 28.54 -30.22 -34.21
N THR A 179 29.85 -30.21 -34.40
CA THR A 179 30.52 -30.85 -35.52
C THR A 179 31.00 -32.29 -35.20
N THR A 180 30.88 -32.71 -33.94
CA THR A 180 31.29 -34.05 -33.45
C THR A 180 30.13 -35.04 -33.34
N TRP A 181 30.45 -36.32 -33.15
CA TRP A 181 29.46 -37.43 -33.07
C TRP A 181 28.66 -37.52 -31.76
N ALA A 182 28.87 -36.60 -30.80
CA ALA A 182 28.19 -36.66 -29.53
C ALA A 182 26.68 -36.41 -29.68
N GLN A 183 25.88 -37.13 -28.90
CA GLN A 183 24.47 -36.80 -28.74
C GLN A 183 24.34 -35.46 -28.01
N GLU A 184 23.53 -34.56 -28.56
CA GLU A 184 23.25 -33.24 -27.97
C GLU A 184 21.85 -33.19 -27.36
N THR A 185 21.71 -32.45 -26.27
CA THR A 185 20.41 -32.21 -25.67
C THR A 185 20.05 -30.73 -25.78
N VAL A 186 18.94 -30.43 -26.43
CA VAL A 186 18.38 -29.10 -26.50
C VAL A 186 17.42 -28.90 -25.32
N LYS A 187 17.78 -27.97 -24.45
CA LYS A 187 17.00 -27.59 -23.28
C LYS A 187 16.16 -26.37 -23.60
N ILE A 188 14.84 -26.53 -23.57
CA ILE A 188 13.88 -25.48 -23.86
C ILE A 188 13.17 -25.07 -22.58
N ILE A 189 13.20 -23.77 -22.25
CA ILE A 189 12.45 -23.22 -21.12
C ILE A 189 11.07 -22.82 -21.64
N SER A 190 10.05 -23.53 -21.20
CA SER A 190 8.65 -23.26 -21.48
C SER A 190 8.11 -22.22 -20.50
N LYS A 191 7.68 -21.08 -21.00
CA LYS A 191 7.16 -19.93 -20.25
C LYS A 191 5.66 -19.78 -20.46
N HIS A 192 4.97 -19.11 -19.53
CA HIS A 192 3.58 -18.73 -19.75
C HIS A 192 3.47 -17.76 -20.94
N ALA A 193 2.55 -18.05 -21.85
CA ALA A 193 2.24 -17.14 -22.95
C ALA A 193 1.38 -15.95 -22.50
N GLY A 194 0.67 -16.10 -21.39
CA GLY A 194 -0.12 -15.05 -20.77
C GLY A 194 0.68 -14.19 -19.77
N VAL A 195 -0.05 -13.26 -19.19
CA VAL A 195 0.38 -12.30 -18.15
C VAL A 195 -0.53 -12.49 -16.94
N ARG A 196 -0.02 -12.39 -15.74
CA ARG A 196 -0.87 -12.34 -14.54
C ARG A 196 -0.79 -10.99 -13.85
N VAL A 197 -1.96 -10.47 -13.46
CA VAL A 197 -2.12 -9.16 -12.81
C VAL A 197 -3.03 -9.32 -11.59
N ARG A 198 -2.72 -8.65 -10.51
CA ARG A 198 -3.61 -8.52 -9.36
C ARG A 198 -3.63 -7.10 -8.83
N THR A 199 -4.66 -6.76 -8.07
CA THR A 199 -4.72 -5.52 -7.31
C THR A 199 -4.38 -5.79 -5.84
N GLN A 200 -3.76 -4.80 -5.21
CA GLN A 200 -3.48 -4.79 -3.79
C GLN A 200 -3.86 -3.44 -3.21
N ILE A 201 -4.89 -3.42 -2.38
CA ILE A 201 -5.26 -2.23 -1.62
C ILE A 201 -4.22 -2.05 -0.51
N GLN A 202 -3.68 -0.86 -0.41
CA GLN A 202 -2.67 -0.48 0.58
C GLN A 202 -3.13 0.75 1.35
N ALA A 203 -2.97 0.71 2.67
CA ALA A 203 -3.38 1.80 3.53
C ALA A 203 -2.42 2.00 4.71
N GLN A 204 -2.54 3.16 5.33
CA GLN A 204 -1.84 3.52 6.56
C GLN A 204 -2.56 3.02 7.81
N LYS A 205 -3.77 2.49 7.67
CA LYS A 205 -4.58 1.85 8.71
C LYS A 205 -5.13 0.53 8.18
N HIS A 206 -5.34 -0.46 9.05
CA HIS A 206 -5.89 -1.76 8.65
C HIS A 206 -7.32 -1.62 8.10
N THR A 207 -7.67 -2.50 7.17
CA THR A 207 -9.01 -2.61 6.61
C THR A 207 -9.82 -3.57 7.46
N VAL A 208 -10.93 -3.12 8.01
CA VAL A 208 -11.74 -3.89 8.98
C VAL A 208 -12.75 -4.84 8.31
N LYS A 209 -13.01 -4.64 7.02
CA LYS A 209 -13.91 -5.47 6.22
C LYS A 209 -13.24 -5.92 4.95
N ASP A 210 -13.69 -7.06 4.45
CA ASP A 210 -13.32 -7.53 3.11
C ASP A 210 -13.81 -6.53 2.06
N PHE A 211 -13.01 -6.40 0.99
CA PHE A 211 -13.42 -5.64 -0.18
C PHE A 211 -14.12 -6.54 -1.19
N LYS A 212 -15.28 -6.11 -1.66
CA LYS A 212 -15.93 -6.69 -2.84
C LYS A 212 -15.74 -5.77 -4.01
N ALA A 213 -15.14 -6.29 -5.05
CA ALA A 213 -14.83 -5.53 -6.24
C ALA A 213 -14.91 -6.39 -7.49
N LYS A 214 -14.99 -5.72 -8.65
CA LYS A 214 -14.87 -6.31 -9.96
C LYS A 214 -13.64 -5.78 -10.66
N PHE A 215 -12.95 -6.66 -11.39
CA PHE A 215 -11.87 -6.33 -12.30
C PHE A 215 -12.40 -6.42 -13.72
N LEU A 216 -12.20 -5.38 -14.52
CA LEU A 216 -12.75 -5.28 -15.88
C LEU A 216 -11.90 -4.29 -16.70
N SER A 217 -12.31 -3.98 -17.92
CA SER A 217 -11.69 -2.93 -18.72
C SER A 217 -12.58 -1.70 -18.82
N ASN A 218 -11.93 -0.55 -19.08
CA ASN A 218 -12.58 0.71 -19.41
C ASN A 218 -12.74 0.92 -20.95
N SER A 219 -12.26 -0.05 -21.74
CA SER A 219 -12.27 0.02 -23.21
C SER A 219 -12.40 -1.36 -23.84
N THR A 220 -12.57 -1.40 -25.17
CA THR A 220 -12.56 -2.61 -25.99
C THR A 220 -11.17 -2.99 -26.49
N ASN A 221 -10.12 -2.34 -26.01
CA ASN A 221 -8.75 -2.51 -26.50
C ASN A 221 -7.93 -3.56 -25.73
N ILE A 222 -8.58 -4.51 -25.08
CA ILE A 222 -7.88 -5.62 -24.42
C ILE A 222 -7.66 -6.74 -25.44
N PRO A 223 -6.42 -7.21 -25.66
CA PRO A 223 -6.17 -8.37 -26.51
C PRO A 223 -6.98 -9.57 -26.03
N ASN A 224 -7.83 -10.11 -26.89
CA ASN A 224 -8.57 -11.34 -26.65
C ASN A 224 -8.01 -12.52 -27.46
N LYS A 225 -7.15 -12.23 -28.44
CA LYS A 225 -6.38 -13.22 -29.20
C LYS A 225 -5.05 -12.61 -29.64
N VAL A 226 -3.97 -13.35 -29.47
CA VAL A 226 -2.62 -12.97 -29.92
C VAL A 226 -2.00 -14.08 -30.76
N SER A 227 -1.09 -13.69 -31.63
CA SER A 227 -0.26 -14.57 -32.44
C SER A 227 1.20 -14.44 -31.97
N TYR A 228 1.87 -15.58 -31.86
CA TYR A 228 3.32 -15.65 -31.60
C TYR A 228 4.03 -16.15 -32.85
N ASN A 229 5.05 -15.42 -33.28
CA ASN A 229 5.91 -15.82 -34.39
C ASN A 229 7.05 -16.72 -33.84
N PRO A 230 7.11 -17.99 -34.19
CA PRO A 230 8.12 -18.92 -33.68
C PRO A 230 9.57 -18.51 -34.03
N VAL A 231 9.77 -17.89 -35.20
CA VAL A 231 11.09 -17.51 -35.70
C VAL A 231 11.63 -16.28 -34.96
N THR A 232 10.78 -15.25 -34.82
CA THR A 232 11.21 -13.97 -34.19
C THR A 232 11.00 -13.93 -32.70
N GLY A 233 10.07 -14.73 -32.14
CA GLY A 233 9.71 -14.70 -30.74
C GLY A 233 8.78 -13.53 -30.36
N VAL A 234 8.14 -12.88 -31.33
CA VAL A 234 7.33 -11.68 -31.11
C VAL A 234 5.84 -12.02 -31.06
N TYR A 235 5.15 -11.42 -30.08
CA TYR A 235 3.70 -11.46 -30.01
C TYR A 235 3.07 -10.31 -30.80
N THR A 236 1.96 -10.59 -31.46
CA THR A 236 1.15 -9.60 -32.18
C THR A 236 -0.33 -9.79 -31.82
N THR A 237 -1.02 -8.72 -31.49
CA THR A 237 -2.46 -8.75 -31.22
C THR A 237 -3.25 -9.00 -32.51
N LEU A 238 -4.07 -10.04 -32.54
CA LEU A 238 -4.94 -10.38 -33.66
C LEU A 238 -6.32 -9.74 -33.52
N SER A 239 -6.85 -9.69 -32.31
CA SER A 239 -8.14 -9.08 -32.04
C SER A 239 -8.21 -8.58 -30.60
N THR A 240 -9.11 -7.63 -30.37
CA THR A 240 -9.35 -7.01 -29.07
C THR A 240 -10.84 -7.02 -28.73
N ALA A 241 -11.16 -7.02 -27.45
CA ALA A 241 -12.52 -6.89 -26.92
C ALA A 241 -12.50 -6.21 -25.54
N ALA A 242 -13.67 -5.88 -25.01
CA ALA A 242 -13.79 -5.52 -23.61
C ALA A 242 -13.49 -6.75 -22.72
N LEU A 243 -12.79 -6.53 -21.62
CA LEU A 243 -12.63 -7.55 -20.60
C LEU A 243 -13.92 -7.66 -19.79
N ALA A 244 -14.50 -8.87 -19.78
CA ALA A 244 -15.67 -9.15 -18.96
C ALA A 244 -15.33 -8.97 -17.46
N ALA A 245 -16.29 -8.42 -16.71
CA ALA A 245 -16.12 -8.23 -15.28
C ALA A 245 -15.92 -9.57 -14.55
N SER A 246 -14.88 -9.65 -13.76
CA SER A 246 -14.55 -10.81 -12.91
C SER A 246 -14.40 -10.39 -11.46
N GLU A 247 -14.61 -11.36 -10.54
CA GLU A 247 -14.45 -11.10 -9.10
C GLU A 247 -13.02 -10.68 -8.78
N ASN A 248 -12.90 -9.59 -8.02
CA ASN A 248 -11.63 -9.03 -7.56
C ASN A 248 -11.67 -8.77 -6.04
N ASN A 249 -12.34 -9.66 -5.33
CA ASN A 249 -12.52 -9.54 -3.89
C ASN A 249 -11.18 -9.74 -3.19
N SER A 250 -10.97 -9.00 -2.12
CA SER A 250 -9.78 -9.13 -1.29
C SER A 250 -10.15 -9.15 0.19
N PRO A 251 -9.46 -9.95 1.02
CA PRO A 251 -9.78 -10.06 2.43
C PRO A 251 -9.48 -8.76 3.18
N ASN A 252 -9.97 -8.62 4.41
CA ASN A 252 -9.47 -7.62 5.33
C ASN A 252 -7.93 -7.71 5.44
N SER A 253 -7.29 -6.61 5.71
CA SER A 253 -5.83 -6.60 5.81
C SER A 253 -5.36 -7.38 7.02
N THR A 254 -4.23 -8.09 6.85
CA THR A 254 -3.46 -8.57 8.00
C THR A 254 -2.95 -7.37 8.80
N GLU A 255 -3.08 -7.43 10.12
CA GLU A 255 -2.52 -6.40 10.99
C GLU A 255 -0.99 -6.34 10.81
N ALA A 256 -0.49 -5.19 10.38
CA ALA A 256 0.92 -4.91 10.51
C ALA A 256 1.22 -4.76 12.00
N LYS A 257 2.31 -5.36 12.46
CA LYS A 257 2.71 -5.21 13.86
C LYS A 257 2.95 -3.74 14.16
N TYR A 258 2.30 -3.25 15.22
CA TYR A 258 2.53 -1.92 15.75
C TYR A 258 4.01 -1.76 16.12
N THR A 259 4.64 -0.73 15.56
CA THR A 259 5.94 -0.25 15.98
C THR A 259 5.79 1.20 16.41
N ALA A 260 6.18 1.53 17.63
CA ALA A 260 5.99 2.85 18.24
C ALA A 260 6.52 4.03 17.39
N SER A 261 7.49 3.78 16.51
CA SER A 261 8.15 4.81 15.71
C SER A 261 7.61 5.00 14.29
N GLY A 262 6.57 4.26 13.86
CA GLY A 262 6.17 4.28 12.45
C GLY A 262 4.70 4.00 12.18
N TYR A 263 3.88 3.94 13.21
CA TYR A 263 2.48 3.57 13.10
C TYR A 263 1.69 4.62 12.29
N GLY A 264 1.11 4.17 11.19
CA GLY A 264 0.41 5.05 10.24
C GLY A 264 1.31 5.80 9.24
N LYS A 265 2.64 5.70 9.34
CA LYS A 265 3.56 6.37 8.42
C LYS A 265 3.58 5.75 7.03
N ASN A 266 3.59 4.43 6.97
CA ASN A 266 3.74 3.66 5.74
C ASN A 266 2.42 2.97 5.36
N PHE A 267 2.27 2.68 4.07
CA PHE A 267 1.17 1.86 3.54
C PHE A 267 1.44 0.37 3.79
N SER A 268 1.55 -0.01 5.07
CA SER A 268 1.95 -1.36 5.50
C SER A 268 0.79 -2.33 5.64
N TYR A 269 -0.45 -1.84 5.67
CA TYR A 269 -1.65 -2.66 5.70
C TYR A 269 -2.09 -2.97 4.28
N THR A 270 -2.14 -4.26 3.95
CA THR A 270 -2.39 -4.71 2.59
C THR A 270 -3.56 -5.66 2.53
N SER A 271 -4.40 -5.48 1.52
CA SER A 271 -5.50 -6.37 1.15
C SER A 271 -5.32 -6.77 -0.31
N THR A 272 -5.04 -8.04 -0.57
CA THR A 272 -4.57 -8.53 -1.87
C THR A 272 -5.61 -9.41 -2.52
N ALA A 273 -6.02 -9.05 -3.74
CA ALA A 273 -6.93 -9.81 -4.58
C ALA A 273 -6.23 -10.98 -5.30
N PRO A 274 -6.99 -11.95 -5.82
CA PRO A 274 -6.47 -13.01 -6.68
C PRO A 274 -5.85 -12.47 -7.98
N PHE A 275 -5.10 -13.31 -8.67
CA PHE A 275 -4.58 -12.98 -10.00
C PHE A 275 -5.66 -13.10 -11.08
N HIS A 276 -5.64 -12.13 -11.99
CA HIS A 276 -6.32 -12.16 -13.29
C HIS A 276 -5.28 -12.46 -14.37
N TYR A 277 -5.69 -13.19 -15.39
CA TYR A 277 -4.81 -13.60 -16.47
C TYR A 277 -5.21 -12.89 -17.77
N LEU A 278 -4.25 -12.26 -18.41
CA LEU A 278 -4.40 -11.46 -19.61
C LEU A 278 -3.42 -11.90 -20.68
N LEU A 279 -3.55 -11.39 -21.88
CA LEU A 279 -2.60 -11.64 -22.96
C LEU A 279 -1.53 -10.54 -23.04
N PRO A 280 -0.32 -10.85 -23.52
CA PRO A 280 0.71 -9.86 -23.79
C PRO A 280 0.21 -8.82 -24.79
N GLY A 281 0.71 -7.59 -24.66
CA GLY A 281 0.19 -6.45 -25.42
C GLY A 281 -0.96 -5.72 -24.74
N THR A 282 -1.49 -6.21 -23.62
CA THR A 282 -2.45 -5.49 -22.79
C THR A 282 -1.82 -4.21 -22.24
N ASP A 283 -2.41 -3.06 -22.53
CA ASP A 283 -2.03 -1.79 -21.91
C ASP A 283 -2.78 -1.64 -20.57
N ALA A 284 -2.04 -1.56 -19.48
CA ALA A 284 -2.58 -1.52 -18.13
C ALA A 284 -3.47 -0.29 -17.84
N LYS A 285 -3.35 0.80 -18.61
CA LYS A 285 -4.25 1.96 -18.52
C LYS A 285 -5.71 1.63 -18.88
N ASN A 286 -5.91 0.54 -19.62
CA ASN A 286 -7.24 0.08 -20.02
C ASN A 286 -7.92 -0.80 -18.95
N LEU A 287 -7.24 -1.07 -17.83
CA LEU A 287 -7.77 -1.85 -16.73
C LEU A 287 -8.51 -0.96 -15.74
N LYS A 288 -9.64 -1.46 -15.24
CA LYS A 288 -10.57 -0.78 -14.35
C LYS A 288 -10.90 -1.68 -13.15
N MET A 289 -11.21 -1.06 -12.00
CA MET A 289 -11.72 -1.72 -10.81
C MET A 289 -12.97 -1.00 -10.31
N ASP A 290 -14.05 -1.74 -10.11
CA ASP A 290 -15.27 -1.25 -9.47
C ASP A 290 -15.37 -1.86 -8.06
N ILE A 291 -15.38 -1.02 -7.04
CA ILE A 291 -15.53 -1.40 -5.64
C ILE A 291 -17.00 -1.23 -5.27
N SER A 292 -17.64 -2.30 -4.80
CA SER A 292 -19.04 -2.29 -4.35
C SER A 292 -19.19 -2.37 -2.84
N GLU A 293 -18.17 -2.82 -2.12
CA GLU A 293 -18.17 -2.91 -0.66
C GLU A 293 -16.72 -2.88 -0.14
N GLY A 294 -16.51 -2.20 0.96
CA GLY A 294 -15.25 -2.11 1.69
C GLY A 294 -15.34 -1.03 2.77
N GLN A 295 -14.45 -1.08 3.74
CA GLN A 295 -14.38 -0.04 4.76
C GLN A 295 -12.93 0.20 5.17
N ILE A 296 -12.54 1.47 5.16
CA ILE A 296 -11.24 1.93 5.61
C ILE A 296 -11.39 3.32 6.26
N PHE A 297 -10.57 3.64 7.26
CA PHE A 297 -10.68 4.91 8.00
C PHE A 297 -12.10 5.18 8.53
N TRP A 298 -12.85 4.14 8.94
CA TRP A 298 -14.26 4.19 9.34
C TRP A 298 -15.24 4.62 8.24
N LYS A 299 -14.79 4.64 6.98
CA LYS A 299 -15.56 5.12 5.83
C LYS A 299 -15.83 3.99 4.86
N ASN A 300 -17.01 3.98 4.28
CA ASN A 300 -17.36 3.04 3.24
C ASN A 300 -16.67 3.43 1.94
N MET A 301 -16.18 2.41 1.24
CA MET A 301 -15.50 2.56 -0.03
C MET A 301 -16.36 1.95 -1.13
N GLU A 302 -17.02 2.80 -1.90
CA GLU A 302 -17.79 2.42 -3.09
C GLU A 302 -17.43 3.36 -4.24
N GLY A 303 -17.21 2.80 -5.43
CA GLY A 303 -16.89 3.60 -6.60
C GLY A 303 -15.97 2.90 -7.57
N SER A 304 -15.56 3.65 -8.60
CA SER A 304 -14.78 3.12 -9.73
C SER A 304 -13.41 3.78 -9.81
N ILE A 305 -12.39 2.95 -9.99
CA ILE A 305 -11.07 3.38 -10.44
C ILE A 305 -11.01 3.09 -11.94
N ASN A 306 -11.31 4.10 -12.74
CA ASN A 306 -11.51 3.96 -14.19
C ASN A 306 -10.22 3.66 -14.97
N SER A 307 -9.05 3.92 -14.39
CA SER A 307 -7.76 3.54 -14.94
C SER A 307 -6.85 3.14 -13.79
N LEU A 308 -6.49 1.86 -13.76
CA LEU A 308 -5.65 1.32 -12.70
C LEU A 308 -4.16 1.69 -12.84
N VAL A 309 -3.76 2.23 -13.97
CA VAL A 309 -2.40 2.74 -14.20
C VAL A 309 -2.51 4.01 -15.04
N SER A 310 -2.03 5.12 -14.53
CA SER A 310 -2.15 6.44 -15.18
C SER A 310 -1.33 6.59 -16.45
N ALA A 311 -0.16 5.97 -16.53
CA ALA A 311 0.69 5.94 -17.72
C ALA A 311 0.55 4.61 -18.44
N GLY A 312 0.47 4.65 -19.79
CA GLY A 312 0.41 3.44 -20.60
C GLY A 312 1.59 2.52 -20.31
N LYS A 313 1.31 1.32 -19.86
CA LYS A 313 2.28 0.25 -19.64
C LYS A 313 1.79 -1.01 -20.30
N VAL A 314 2.49 -1.42 -21.34
CA VAL A 314 2.20 -2.68 -22.04
C VAL A 314 2.74 -3.83 -21.21
N LEU A 315 1.89 -4.80 -20.94
CA LEU A 315 2.20 -5.99 -20.16
C LEU A 315 2.85 -7.06 -21.05
N GLU A 316 3.89 -7.70 -20.54
CA GLU A 316 4.73 -8.65 -21.29
C GLU A 316 4.41 -10.09 -20.92
N ALA A 317 4.54 -11.01 -21.88
CA ALA A 317 4.33 -12.45 -21.66
C ALA A 317 5.17 -12.97 -20.48
N ASN A 318 4.63 -13.95 -19.75
CA ASN A 318 5.21 -14.53 -18.54
C ASN A 318 5.37 -13.55 -17.37
N GLY A 319 4.94 -12.29 -17.50
CA GLY A 319 5.09 -11.27 -16.45
C GLY A 319 4.09 -11.42 -15.32
N THR A 320 4.53 -11.07 -14.10
CA THR A 320 3.68 -10.88 -12.93
C THR A 320 3.67 -9.41 -12.56
N TYR A 321 2.46 -8.88 -12.36
CA TYR A 321 2.25 -7.48 -12.02
C TYR A 321 1.31 -7.34 -10.84
N THR A 322 1.66 -6.44 -9.92
CA THR A 322 0.76 -5.99 -8.85
C THR A 322 0.47 -4.51 -9.05
N ILE A 323 -0.81 -4.17 -9.04
CA ILE A 323 -1.29 -2.79 -9.05
C ILE A 323 -1.60 -2.42 -7.61
N ALA A 324 -0.75 -1.60 -7.01
CA ALA A 324 -0.98 -1.05 -5.68
C ALA A 324 -2.03 0.08 -5.77
N VAL A 325 -3.08 -0.04 -4.98
CA VAL A 325 -4.14 0.96 -4.80
C VAL A 325 -3.95 1.57 -3.42
N LYS A 326 -3.26 2.71 -3.35
CA LYS A 326 -2.94 3.40 -2.10
C LYS A 326 -4.08 4.32 -1.70
N ILE A 327 -4.68 4.06 -0.55
CA ILE A 327 -5.81 4.82 -0.03
C ILE A 327 -5.30 5.81 1.03
N LYS A 328 -5.66 7.09 0.88
CA LYS A 328 -5.39 8.16 1.84
C LYS A 328 -6.70 8.78 2.31
N PRO A 329 -6.87 9.09 3.61
CA PRO A 329 -8.04 9.82 4.07
C PRO A 329 -7.98 11.27 3.59
N TYR A 330 -9.16 11.88 3.43
CA TYR A 330 -9.29 13.33 3.34
C TYR A 330 -9.66 13.90 4.71
N PHE A 331 -9.12 15.09 4.99
CA PHE A 331 -9.43 15.85 6.19
C PHE A 331 -10.32 17.04 5.85
N THR A 332 -11.21 17.39 6.77
CA THR A 332 -12.04 18.60 6.64
C THR A 332 -11.31 19.77 7.29
N TYR A 333 -11.24 20.88 6.58
CA TYR A 333 -10.59 22.10 7.02
C TYR A 333 -11.61 23.19 7.31
N LEU A 334 -11.30 24.01 8.31
CA LEU A 334 -11.93 25.30 8.54
C LEU A 334 -11.16 26.35 7.75
N PHE A 335 -11.85 27.10 6.90
CA PHE A 335 -11.28 28.15 6.09
C PHE A 335 -11.41 29.54 6.77
N SER A 336 -10.60 30.50 6.30
CA SER A 336 -10.55 31.84 6.85
C SER A 336 -11.88 32.61 6.75
N ASP A 337 -12.81 32.17 5.91
CA ASP A 337 -14.16 32.73 5.74
C ASP A 337 -15.21 32.10 6.66
N GLY A 338 -14.83 31.16 7.53
CA GLY A 338 -15.71 30.46 8.46
C GLY A 338 -16.38 29.22 7.89
N THR A 339 -16.22 28.93 6.60
CA THR A 339 -16.75 27.71 5.99
C THR A 339 -15.85 26.52 6.24
N THR A 340 -16.40 25.32 6.12
CA THR A 340 -15.64 24.06 6.22
C THR A 340 -15.74 23.22 4.96
N GLY A 341 -14.73 22.38 4.70
CA GLY A 341 -14.76 21.47 3.56
C GLY A 341 -13.44 20.77 3.29
N LEU A 342 -13.46 19.90 2.26
CA LEU A 342 -12.28 19.21 1.77
C LEU A 342 -11.42 20.18 0.93
N LEU A 343 -10.11 20.13 1.12
CA LEU A 343 -9.19 21.06 0.46
C LEU A 343 -9.32 21.06 -1.08
N HIS A 344 -9.34 19.88 -1.69
CA HIS A 344 -9.42 19.73 -3.15
C HIS A 344 -10.77 20.17 -3.76
N LYS A 345 -11.83 20.24 -2.94
CA LYS A 345 -13.17 20.75 -3.35
C LYS A 345 -13.33 22.25 -3.12
N ASN A 346 -12.35 22.89 -2.49
CA ASN A 346 -12.36 24.31 -2.16
C ASN A 346 -11.07 25.04 -2.65
N PRO A 347 -10.76 25.00 -3.95
CA PRO A 347 -9.58 25.65 -4.48
C PRO A 347 -9.66 27.18 -4.24
N GLY A 348 -8.57 27.76 -3.76
CA GLY A 348 -8.48 29.19 -3.49
C GLY A 348 -8.97 29.64 -2.10
N LYS A 349 -9.56 28.76 -1.28
CA LYS A 349 -9.82 29.06 0.13
C LYS A 349 -8.57 28.81 0.98
N THR A 350 -8.36 29.66 1.98
CA THR A 350 -7.22 29.57 2.89
C THR A 350 -7.59 28.81 4.16
N PRO A 351 -7.03 27.62 4.41
CA PRO A 351 -7.26 26.88 5.64
C PRO A 351 -6.63 27.61 6.84
N VAL A 352 -7.32 27.64 7.96
CA VAL A 352 -6.86 28.22 9.25
C VAL A 352 -7.00 27.23 10.40
N GLY A 353 -7.74 26.15 10.20
CA GLY A 353 -7.92 25.08 11.18
C GLY A 353 -8.25 23.75 10.53
N VAL A 354 -8.00 22.67 11.27
CA VAL A 354 -8.45 21.32 10.94
C VAL A 354 -9.69 21.04 11.78
N VAL A 355 -10.78 20.57 11.16
CA VAL A 355 -11.98 20.16 11.90
C VAL A 355 -11.64 18.92 12.73
N VAL A 356 -11.85 19.00 14.02
CA VAL A 356 -11.52 17.95 15.00
C VAL A 356 -12.76 17.31 15.64
N ASP A 357 -13.87 18.02 15.63
CA ASP A 357 -15.17 17.52 16.04
C ASP A 357 -16.28 18.20 15.20
N PRO A 358 -16.77 17.52 14.17
CA PRO A 358 -17.81 18.10 13.32
C PRO A 358 -19.20 18.14 14.01
N VAL A 359 -19.40 17.39 15.10
CA VAL A 359 -20.68 17.38 15.84
C VAL A 359 -20.79 18.59 16.75
N ASN A 360 -19.70 18.93 17.43
CA ASN A 360 -19.62 20.10 18.31
C ASN A 360 -19.00 21.33 17.61
N HIS A 361 -18.83 21.25 16.30
CA HIS A 361 -18.27 22.33 15.47
C HIS A 361 -16.91 22.85 15.97
N LEU A 362 -15.98 21.93 16.29
CA LEU A 362 -14.65 22.27 16.76
C LEU A 362 -13.59 22.15 15.66
N ALA A 363 -12.69 23.14 15.61
CA ALA A 363 -11.50 23.09 14.78
C ALA A 363 -10.26 23.48 15.60
N ALA A 364 -9.15 22.79 15.36
CA ALA A 364 -7.84 23.11 15.90
C ALA A 364 -7.07 24.01 14.92
N ALA A 365 -6.44 25.07 15.42
CA ALA A 365 -5.62 25.96 14.58
C ALA A 365 -4.49 25.20 13.91
N ILE A 366 -4.17 25.54 12.65
CA ILE A 366 -3.01 24.99 11.95
C ILE A 366 -1.69 25.62 12.43
N GLU A 367 -1.75 26.74 13.12
CA GLU A 367 -0.65 27.49 13.69
C GLU A 367 -0.63 27.38 15.22
N GLU A 368 0.50 27.60 15.84
CA GLU A 368 0.67 27.64 17.30
C GLU A 368 0.54 29.07 17.82
N ALA A 369 -0.05 29.24 19.00
CA ALA A 369 -0.10 30.52 19.66
C ALA A 369 1.34 31.03 19.97
N GLY A 370 1.60 32.30 19.65
CA GLY A 370 2.92 32.91 19.86
C GLY A 370 4.06 32.23 19.08
N ASN A 371 3.77 31.65 17.91
CA ASN A 371 4.77 31.00 17.03
C ASN A 371 5.65 29.98 17.77
N GLY A 372 5.04 29.06 18.54
CA GLY A 372 5.75 28.03 19.28
C GLY A 372 6.31 28.47 20.63
N THR A 373 6.02 29.68 21.08
CA THR A 373 6.36 30.13 22.43
C THR A 373 5.74 29.19 23.47
N LYS A 374 6.52 28.83 24.49
CA LYS A 374 6.07 28.00 25.60
C LYS A 374 5.59 28.87 26.75
N TYR A 375 4.41 28.61 27.25
CA TYR A 375 3.73 29.37 28.30
C TYR A 375 3.60 28.53 29.58
N LYS A 376 3.55 29.18 30.73
CA LYS A 376 3.06 28.55 31.96
C LYS A 376 1.54 28.41 31.89
N LEU A 377 0.99 27.41 32.57
CA LEU A 377 -0.46 27.31 32.71
C LEU A 377 -1.02 28.43 33.56
N ALA A 378 -0.36 28.69 34.71
CA ALA A 378 -0.63 29.79 35.63
C ALA A 378 0.66 30.34 36.25
N GLU A 379 0.63 31.57 36.79
CA GLU A 379 1.73 32.17 37.53
C GLU A 379 1.88 31.52 38.91
N THR A 380 3.07 31.62 39.51
CA THR A 380 3.54 30.87 40.69
C THR A 380 2.67 31.03 41.95
N LEU A 381 1.89 32.12 42.07
CA LEU A 381 0.97 32.32 43.19
C LEU A 381 -0.18 31.29 43.28
N TYR A 382 -0.38 30.52 42.21
CA TYR A 382 -1.47 29.60 42.06
C TYR A 382 -0.99 28.14 41.94
N ASP A 383 0.27 27.84 42.26
CA ASP A 383 0.74 26.48 42.41
C ASP A 383 0.06 25.84 43.62
N TYR A 384 -0.44 24.64 43.48
CA TYR A 384 -1.11 23.84 44.51
C TYR A 384 -2.58 24.19 44.85
N VAL A 385 -3.22 25.10 44.14
CA VAL A 385 -4.64 25.42 44.31
C VAL A 385 -5.38 25.04 43.03
N TYR A 386 -6.54 24.42 43.16
CA TYR A 386 -7.43 24.22 42.00
C TYR A 386 -7.84 25.58 41.43
N ARG A 387 -7.59 25.78 40.17
CA ARG A 387 -7.81 27.06 39.46
C ARG A 387 -9.09 27.02 38.67
N SER A 388 -9.63 25.79 38.43
CA SER A 388 -10.95 25.52 37.89
C SER A 388 -11.94 25.23 39.02
N SER A 389 -13.15 25.72 38.89
CA SER A 389 -14.26 25.27 39.74
C SER A 389 -14.77 23.86 39.42
N HIS A 390 -14.22 23.28 38.34
CA HIS A 390 -14.57 21.94 37.84
C HIS A 390 -13.31 21.08 37.64
N PRO A 391 -12.44 20.96 38.66
CA PRO A 391 -11.26 20.12 38.55
C PRO A 391 -11.67 18.66 38.50
N ILE A 392 -10.90 17.86 37.79
CA ILE A 392 -11.03 16.41 37.83
C ILE A 392 -10.34 15.92 39.11
N SER A 393 -11.10 15.34 40.02
CA SER A 393 -10.55 14.78 41.27
C SER A 393 -10.25 13.29 41.12
N ASP A 394 -9.26 12.80 41.87
CA ASP A 394 -8.93 11.35 41.96
C ASP A 394 -9.93 10.56 42.82
N GLU A 395 -11.17 11.03 42.95
CA GLU A 395 -12.17 10.32 43.75
C GLU A 395 -12.44 8.93 43.16
N GLY A 396 -11.98 7.91 43.85
CA GLY A 396 -12.26 6.53 43.55
C GLY A 396 -11.08 5.63 43.22
N GLY A 397 -9.83 6.06 43.42
CA GLY A 397 -8.66 5.17 43.22
C GLY A 397 -8.52 4.68 41.77
N ILE A 398 -8.92 5.51 40.83
CA ILE A 398 -8.82 5.23 39.41
C ILE A 398 -7.35 5.28 39.05
N GLY A 399 -6.73 4.12 38.87
CA GLY A 399 -5.34 4.03 38.42
C GLY A 399 -5.13 4.77 37.11
N VAL A 400 -3.88 5.14 36.84
CA VAL A 400 -3.46 5.89 35.65
C VAL A 400 -4.00 5.30 34.34
N SER A 401 -4.30 4.00 34.32
CA SER A 401 -4.91 3.29 33.19
C SER A 401 -6.37 3.68 32.89
N SER A 402 -7.08 4.23 33.87
CA SER A 402 -8.47 4.71 33.69
C SER A 402 -8.54 6.22 33.44
N ALA A 403 -7.43 6.93 33.64
CA ALA A 403 -7.37 8.39 33.58
C ALA A 403 -7.86 8.93 32.22
N SER A 404 -7.50 8.28 31.11
CA SER A 404 -7.87 8.76 29.78
C SER A 404 -9.38 8.73 29.52
N ARG A 405 -10.06 7.67 29.93
CA ARG A 405 -11.53 7.59 29.84
C ARG A 405 -12.17 8.63 30.73
N TYR A 406 -11.68 8.76 31.94
CA TYR A 406 -12.14 9.72 32.91
C TYR A 406 -12.00 11.17 32.40
N TYR A 407 -10.84 11.53 31.83
CA TYR A 407 -10.62 12.85 31.25
C TYR A 407 -11.57 13.13 30.07
N ARG A 408 -11.85 12.14 29.26
CA ARG A 408 -12.77 12.25 28.12
C ARG A 408 -14.20 12.50 28.59
N GLU A 409 -14.66 11.77 29.60
CA GLU A 409 -16.04 11.82 30.05
C GLU A 409 -16.32 13.03 30.97
N PHE A 410 -15.34 13.40 31.77
CA PHE A 410 -15.54 14.40 32.82
C PHE A 410 -14.79 15.74 32.61
N SER A 411 -13.95 15.85 31.60
CA SER A 411 -13.38 17.16 31.24
C SER A 411 -14.48 18.08 30.73
N THR A 412 -14.45 19.29 31.24
CA THR A 412 -15.30 20.37 30.75
C THR A 412 -14.87 20.85 29.37
N SER A 413 -15.67 21.67 28.71
CA SER A 413 -15.32 22.32 27.46
C SER A 413 -14.15 23.29 27.67
N GLY A 414 -13.15 23.24 26.79
CA GLY A 414 -12.05 24.22 26.81
C GLY A 414 -12.53 25.64 26.58
N TYR A 415 -13.62 25.82 25.83
CA TYR A 415 -14.27 27.11 25.64
C TYR A 415 -14.77 27.69 26.96
N ASP A 416 -15.54 26.90 27.74
CA ASP A 416 -16.04 27.35 29.04
C ASP A 416 -14.91 27.61 30.02
N GLU A 417 -13.91 26.74 30.07
CA GLU A 417 -12.73 26.93 30.91
C GLU A 417 -11.96 28.23 30.59
N THR A 418 -12.03 28.70 29.36
CA THR A 418 -11.34 29.92 28.90
C THR A 418 -12.19 31.18 29.07
N TRP A 419 -13.50 31.09 28.74
CA TRP A 419 -14.37 32.25 28.55
C TRP A 419 -15.53 32.39 29.49
N ASN A 420 -15.79 31.40 30.37
CA ASN A 420 -16.86 31.46 31.34
C ASN A 420 -16.30 31.78 32.74
N ALA A 421 -16.68 32.92 33.30
CA ALA A 421 -16.16 33.38 34.59
C ALA A 421 -16.50 32.40 35.75
N SER A 422 -17.64 31.67 35.65
CA SER A 422 -18.03 30.69 36.69
C SER A 422 -17.11 29.45 36.72
N TYR A 423 -16.29 29.25 35.69
CA TYR A 423 -15.33 28.15 35.63
C TYR A 423 -13.97 28.47 36.29
N ALA A 424 -13.69 29.73 36.59
CA ALA A 424 -12.56 30.07 37.43
C ALA A 424 -12.90 29.87 38.91
N GLY A 425 -11.97 29.30 39.69
CA GLY A 425 -12.16 29.17 41.14
C GLY A 425 -12.35 30.56 41.78
N ALA A 426 -13.26 30.66 42.74
CA ALA A 426 -13.65 31.92 43.37
C ALA A 426 -12.50 32.67 44.04
N ASP A 427 -11.47 31.94 44.50
CA ASP A 427 -10.28 32.49 45.15
C ASP A 427 -9.16 32.86 44.14
N VAL A 428 -9.37 32.65 42.85
CA VAL A 428 -8.36 32.75 41.82
C VAL A 428 -8.54 33.97 40.94
N LEU A 429 -9.78 34.30 40.58
CA LEU A 429 -10.15 35.48 39.79
C LEU A 429 -11.41 36.15 40.38
N PRO A 430 -11.55 37.50 40.23
CA PRO A 430 -12.81 38.15 40.46
C PRO A 430 -13.96 37.50 39.71
N ALA A 431 -15.16 37.48 40.25
CA ALA A 431 -16.33 36.75 39.75
C ALA A 431 -16.75 37.12 38.31
N ASP A 432 -16.32 38.26 37.80
CA ASP A 432 -16.60 38.79 36.45
C ASP A 432 -15.45 38.58 35.46
N LYS A 433 -14.36 37.96 35.89
CA LYS A 433 -13.15 37.77 35.06
C LYS A 433 -13.02 36.37 34.54
N VAL A 434 -12.49 36.27 33.33
CA VAL A 434 -12.25 35.00 32.62
C VAL A 434 -10.75 34.73 32.52
N ARG A 435 -10.35 33.46 32.51
CA ARG A 435 -8.95 33.06 32.41
C ARG A 435 -8.31 33.50 31.08
N GLY A 436 -9.08 33.54 30.01
CA GLY A 436 -8.61 33.95 28.68
C GLY A 436 -8.15 35.42 28.59
N GLU A 437 -8.52 36.26 29.55
CA GLU A 437 -8.13 37.69 29.61
C GLU A 437 -7.09 37.99 30.71
N SER A 438 -6.76 37.00 31.54
CA SER A 438 -5.94 37.21 32.73
C SER A 438 -4.46 36.94 32.48
N ASP A 439 -3.59 37.88 32.92
CA ASP A 439 -2.14 37.68 32.91
C ASP A 439 -1.68 36.58 33.87
N ASN A 440 -2.49 36.25 34.85
CA ASN A 440 -2.22 35.15 35.78
C ASN A 440 -2.32 33.77 35.13
N PHE A 441 -2.91 33.69 33.92
CA PHE A 441 -3.11 32.45 33.16
C PHE A 441 -2.52 32.58 31.75
N PRO A 442 -1.18 32.59 31.61
CA PRO A 442 -0.50 32.87 30.33
C PRO A 442 -0.91 31.94 29.19
N ALA A 443 -1.12 30.63 29.44
CA ALA A 443 -1.51 29.70 28.40
C ALA A 443 -2.95 29.95 27.89
N PHE A 444 -3.88 30.26 28.81
CA PHE A 444 -5.26 30.63 28.45
C PHE A 444 -5.28 31.95 27.68
N LYS A 445 -4.54 32.95 28.13
CA LYS A 445 -4.44 34.26 27.45
C LYS A 445 -3.82 34.10 26.07
N ALA A 446 -2.75 33.30 25.92
CA ALA A 446 -2.15 33.03 24.63
C ALA A 446 -3.14 32.38 23.65
N ALA A 447 -3.94 31.41 24.12
CA ALA A 447 -4.97 30.79 23.30
C ALA A 447 -6.11 31.76 22.94
N ALA A 448 -6.56 32.57 23.89
CA ALA A 448 -7.65 33.53 23.72
C ALA A 448 -7.29 34.71 22.80
N THR A 449 -6.03 35.14 22.83
CA THR A 449 -5.54 36.22 21.99
C THR A 449 -4.94 35.76 20.67
N PHE A 450 -4.92 34.47 20.42
CA PHE A 450 -4.41 33.92 19.16
C PHE A 450 -5.14 34.51 17.94
N ARG A 451 -4.37 34.81 16.91
CA ARG A 451 -4.87 35.24 15.60
C ARG A 451 -4.06 34.50 14.55
N PRO A 452 -4.71 33.75 13.65
CA PRO A 452 -4.02 33.14 12.50
C PRO A 452 -3.34 34.21 11.65
N THR A 453 -2.29 33.81 10.95
CA THR A 453 -1.61 34.67 9.96
C THR A 453 -2.58 35.09 8.84
N ALA A 454 -3.49 34.22 8.46
CA ALA A 454 -4.51 34.51 7.46
C ALA A 454 -5.58 35.45 8.03
N VAL A 455 -6.01 36.42 7.22
CA VAL A 455 -7.09 37.36 7.59
C VAL A 455 -8.42 36.60 7.69
N LEU A 456 -9.04 36.66 8.86
CA LEU A 456 -10.33 36.04 9.10
C LEU A 456 -11.46 36.94 8.58
N THR A 457 -12.42 36.34 7.92
CA THR A 457 -13.63 36.99 7.39
C THR A 457 -14.89 36.19 7.75
N GLY A 458 -16.05 36.71 7.37
CA GLY A 458 -17.31 36.02 7.65
C GLY A 458 -17.56 35.86 9.14
N THR A 459 -18.22 34.78 9.52
CA THR A 459 -18.58 34.46 10.91
C THR A 459 -17.36 34.21 11.79
N LEU A 460 -16.27 33.69 11.20
CA LEU A 460 -15.07 33.35 11.94
C LEU A 460 -14.31 34.58 12.49
N ALA A 461 -14.46 35.75 11.87
CA ALA A 461 -13.81 36.99 12.31
C ALA A 461 -14.18 37.40 13.75
N THR A 462 -15.34 36.98 14.24
CA THR A 462 -15.85 37.31 15.58
C THR A 462 -15.77 36.16 16.58
N LYS A 463 -15.33 34.98 16.13
CA LYS A 463 -15.23 33.80 16.99
C LYS A 463 -14.07 33.92 17.97
N LYS A 464 -14.28 33.36 19.15
CA LYS A 464 -13.31 33.36 20.23
C LYS A 464 -12.48 32.08 20.18
N TRP A 465 -11.17 32.22 20.10
CA TRP A 465 -10.23 31.12 20.25
C TRP A 465 -10.05 30.79 21.74
N PHE A 466 -9.72 29.54 22.06
CA PHE A 466 -9.65 29.10 23.45
C PHE A 466 -8.59 27.99 23.64
N LEU A 467 -8.19 27.76 24.88
CA LEU A 467 -7.32 26.66 25.27
C LEU A 467 -8.13 25.37 25.33
N PRO A 468 -7.86 24.36 24.47
CA PRO A 468 -8.66 23.14 24.45
C PRO A 468 -8.52 22.34 25.74
N SER A 469 -9.56 21.62 26.09
CA SER A 469 -9.53 20.63 27.16
C SER A 469 -8.93 19.30 26.70
N GLN A 470 -8.69 18.38 27.62
CA GLN A 470 -8.34 17.00 27.29
C GLN A 470 -9.43 16.36 26.43
N ARG A 471 -10.69 16.61 26.72
CA ARG A 471 -11.81 16.13 25.93
C ARG A 471 -11.72 16.61 24.48
N ASP A 472 -11.43 17.88 24.25
CA ASP A 472 -11.33 18.45 22.91
C ASP A 472 -10.17 17.80 22.12
N TYR A 473 -9.04 17.51 22.76
CA TYR A 473 -7.93 16.77 22.17
C TYR A 473 -8.30 15.30 21.89
N PHE A 474 -9.13 14.68 22.72
CA PHE A 474 -9.61 13.32 22.44
C PHE A 474 -10.48 13.25 21.20
N HIS A 475 -11.32 14.25 20.95
CA HIS A 475 -12.08 14.35 19.71
C HIS A 475 -11.16 14.46 18.49
N ALA A 476 -10.14 15.32 18.58
CA ALA A 476 -9.13 15.45 17.54
C ALA A 476 -8.40 14.11 17.28
N TYR A 477 -8.08 13.42 18.32
CA TYR A 477 -7.40 12.14 18.30
C TYR A 477 -8.26 11.03 17.64
N ASP A 478 -9.51 10.92 18.03
CA ASP A 478 -10.44 9.95 17.47
C ASP A 478 -10.69 10.19 15.98
N LEU A 479 -10.88 11.45 15.59
CA LEU A 479 -11.20 11.80 14.22
C LEU A 479 -9.98 11.76 13.29
N LEU A 480 -8.90 12.43 13.64
CA LEU A 480 -7.74 12.60 12.77
C LEU A 480 -6.72 11.47 12.90
N GLY A 481 -6.57 10.93 14.11
CA GLY A 481 -5.70 9.80 14.38
C GLY A 481 -6.34 8.45 14.05
N PHE A 482 -7.63 8.44 13.69
CA PHE A 482 -8.39 7.21 13.41
C PHE A 482 -8.19 6.12 14.47
N ALA A 483 -8.15 6.54 15.74
CA ALA A 483 -7.95 5.64 16.86
C ALA A 483 -9.00 4.53 16.87
N ASP A 484 -8.59 3.31 17.10
CA ASP A 484 -9.53 2.24 17.34
C ASP A 484 -10.24 2.52 18.65
N ARG A 485 -11.57 2.54 18.62
CA ARG A 485 -12.41 2.77 19.82
C ARG A 485 -12.30 1.59 20.77
N VAL A 486 -11.12 1.32 21.28
CA VAL A 486 -10.87 0.28 22.28
C VAL A 486 -11.43 0.68 23.66
N TYR A 487 -12.07 1.83 23.75
CA TYR A 487 -12.62 2.38 25.00
C TYR A 487 -13.69 1.53 25.65
N ASP A 488 -14.37 0.69 24.87
CA ASP A 488 -15.44 -0.16 25.40
C ASP A 488 -14.92 -1.40 26.11
N LEU A 489 -13.62 -1.67 26.07
CA LEU A 489 -13.03 -2.89 26.63
C LEU A 489 -12.48 -2.77 28.05
N GLY A 490 -12.69 -1.63 28.73
CA GLY A 490 -12.43 -1.49 30.18
C GLY A 490 -10.98 -1.65 30.65
N TYR A 491 -10.04 -1.89 29.78
CA TYR A 491 -8.62 -2.05 30.09
C TYR A 491 -7.77 -1.15 29.23
N LEU A 492 -7.35 -0.05 29.80
CA LEU A 492 -6.39 0.85 29.22
C LEU A 492 -4.99 0.39 29.59
N ASN A 493 -4.49 -0.59 28.89
CA ASN A 493 -3.04 -0.74 28.83
C ASN A 493 -2.46 0.45 28.05
N PHE A 494 -1.36 1.00 28.54
CA PHE A 494 -0.56 2.11 28.02
C PHE A 494 -0.20 1.99 26.53
N GLY A 495 -1.15 1.99 25.65
CA GLY A 495 -0.92 1.83 24.22
C GLY A 495 -2.18 2.06 23.44
N TYR A 496 -2.60 3.32 23.34
CA TYR A 496 -3.57 3.65 22.32
C TYR A 496 -2.92 3.43 20.97
N ASN A 497 -3.48 2.53 20.19
CA ASN A 497 -3.11 2.35 18.79
C ASN A 497 -3.71 3.48 17.98
N TRP A 498 -3.08 4.63 17.99
CA TRP A 498 -3.46 5.73 17.13
C TRP A 498 -2.42 5.97 16.06
N TYR A 499 -2.86 6.55 14.99
CA TYR A 499 -2.04 6.78 13.82
C TYR A 499 -1.53 8.23 13.83
N SER A 500 -0.52 8.49 14.67
CA SER A 500 0.06 9.84 14.86
C SER A 500 0.47 10.51 13.55
N TYR A 501 0.96 9.75 12.60
CA TYR A 501 1.32 10.28 11.28
C TYR A 501 0.11 10.70 10.45
N LEU A 502 -1.05 10.08 10.62
CA LEU A 502 -2.28 10.53 9.99
C LEU A 502 -2.77 11.83 10.63
N PHE A 503 -2.74 11.88 11.96
CA PHE A 503 -3.04 13.11 12.70
C PHE A 503 -2.14 14.26 12.24
N GLU A 504 -0.84 14.06 12.20
CA GLU A 504 0.13 15.03 11.73
C GLU A 504 -0.13 15.48 10.28
N SER A 505 -0.43 14.54 9.39
CA SER A 505 -0.66 14.84 7.98
C SER A 505 -1.85 15.76 7.74
N ALA A 506 -2.83 15.81 8.66
CA ALA A 506 -3.94 16.74 8.58
C ALA A 506 -3.48 18.20 8.66
N PHE A 507 -2.48 18.48 9.47
CA PHE A 507 -1.92 19.83 9.63
C PHE A 507 -0.86 20.15 8.57
N THR A 508 0.08 19.26 8.35
CA THR A 508 1.20 19.49 7.42
C THR A 508 0.78 19.55 5.96
N ALA A 509 -0.32 18.89 5.59
CA ALA A 509 -0.87 18.95 4.22
C ALA A 509 -1.28 20.37 3.78
N VAL A 510 -1.52 21.26 4.71
CA VAL A 510 -1.88 22.68 4.46
C VAL A 510 -0.79 23.66 4.89
N GLY A 511 0.44 23.17 5.12
CA GLY A 511 1.56 24.00 5.58
C GLY A 511 1.48 24.41 7.04
N GLY A 512 0.60 23.78 7.81
CA GLY A 512 0.48 24.01 9.25
C GLY A 512 1.64 23.41 10.04
N VAL A 513 1.77 23.82 11.30
CA VAL A 513 2.81 23.34 12.22
C VAL A 513 2.46 21.92 12.68
N SER A 514 3.41 20.99 12.58
CA SER A 514 3.26 19.62 13.07
C SER A 514 2.99 19.59 14.57
N PHE A 515 2.14 18.64 15.00
CA PHE A 515 1.97 18.34 16.42
C PHE A 515 2.99 17.31 16.91
N VAL A 516 3.51 16.50 16.01
CA VAL A 516 4.38 15.37 16.34
C VAL A 516 5.84 15.76 16.16
N GLY A 517 6.53 15.97 17.25
CA GLY A 517 7.94 16.27 17.28
C GLY A 517 8.67 15.47 18.38
N ASN A 518 9.74 16.00 18.90
CA ASN A 518 10.45 15.41 20.04
C ASN A 518 9.61 15.50 21.32
N ALA A 519 9.45 14.39 22.01
CA ALA A 519 8.56 14.21 23.14
C ALA A 519 8.62 15.27 24.25
N ASP A 520 9.79 15.90 24.42
CA ASP A 520 10.00 16.91 25.46
C ASP A 520 9.83 18.36 24.93
N GLU A 521 9.76 18.53 23.59
CA GLU A 521 9.68 19.86 22.98
C GLU A 521 8.28 20.21 22.50
N ASP A 522 7.45 19.21 22.18
CA ASP A 522 6.15 19.37 21.53
C ASP A 522 4.98 18.96 22.43
N THR A 523 5.06 19.32 23.69
CA THR A 523 3.97 19.17 24.66
C THR A 523 3.08 20.41 24.66
N TYR A 524 1.77 20.21 24.70
CA TYR A 524 0.77 21.27 24.69
C TYR A 524 -0.03 21.32 25.98
N TRP A 525 -0.32 22.52 26.46
CA TRP A 525 -1.24 22.72 27.57
C TRP A 525 -2.66 22.34 27.17
N THR A 526 -3.42 21.85 28.15
CA THR A 526 -4.87 21.74 28.09
C THR A 526 -5.51 22.59 29.19
N SER A 527 -6.79 22.94 29.01
CA SER A 527 -7.56 23.67 30.02
C SER A 527 -8.03 22.77 31.17
N THR A 528 -7.98 21.46 31.00
CA THR A 528 -8.40 20.49 32.02
C THR A 528 -7.45 20.51 33.19
N GLU A 529 -7.95 20.66 34.41
CA GLU A 529 -7.17 20.67 35.62
C GLU A 529 -7.34 19.36 36.39
N HIS A 530 -6.21 18.71 36.65
CA HIS A 530 -6.09 17.55 37.51
C HIS A 530 -4.80 17.69 38.33
N ASN A 531 -4.92 17.78 39.66
CA ASN A 531 -3.78 17.93 40.58
C ASN A 531 -2.76 19.03 40.16
N GLY A 532 -3.24 20.16 39.64
CA GLY A 532 -2.38 21.30 39.28
C GLY A 532 -2.22 21.56 37.80
N GLY A 533 -2.76 20.74 36.91
CA GLY A 533 -2.76 20.96 35.47
C GLY A 533 -2.76 19.66 34.68
N SER A 534 -3.07 19.73 33.41
CA SER A 534 -2.89 18.61 32.50
C SER A 534 -2.35 19.06 31.15
N ARG A 535 -1.69 18.15 30.47
CA ARG A 535 -1.04 18.40 29.20
C ARG A 535 -1.35 17.32 28.18
N PHE A 536 -1.36 17.69 26.92
CA PHE A 536 -1.46 16.79 25.79
C PHE A 536 -0.07 16.51 25.22
N GLU A 537 0.32 15.25 25.16
CA GLU A 537 1.54 14.79 24.52
C GLU A 537 1.18 14.00 23.27
N PRO A 538 1.44 14.52 22.07
CA PRO A 538 1.12 13.84 20.83
C PRO A 538 2.14 12.73 20.47
N LYS A 539 2.27 11.75 21.36
CA LYS A 539 3.13 10.57 21.14
C LYS A 539 2.32 9.42 20.54
N PRO A 540 2.95 8.51 19.79
CA PRO A 540 2.27 7.35 19.22
C PRO A 540 1.58 6.42 20.21
N SER A 541 1.95 6.47 21.48
CA SER A 541 1.47 5.57 22.53
C SER A 541 0.87 6.26 23.75
N PHE A 542 0.70 7.59 23.71
CA PHE A 542 0.33 8.30 24.93
C PHE A 542 -0.45 9.59 24.66
N VAL A 543 -1.60 9.74 25.31
CA VAL A 543 -2.48 10.90 25.16
C VAL A 543 -2.86 11.43 26.53
N GLY A 544 -2.20 12.49 26.92
CA GLY A 544 -2.51 13.23 28.14
C GLY A 544 -1.92 12.63 29.42
N THR A 545 -1.09 13.42 30.07
CA THR A 545 -0.63 13.16 31.42
C THR A 545 -1.05 14.27 32.35
N PRO A 546 -1.54 13.93 33.54
CA PRO A 546 -1.59 14.91 34.61
C PRO A 546 -0.17 15.44 34.91
N THR A 547 -0.05 16.71 35.15
CA THR A 547 1.18 17.31 35.63
C THR A 547 0.86 18.12 36.88
N ASN A 548 1.64 17.90 37.93
CA ASN A 548 1.45 18.62 39.19
C ASN A 548 2.08 20.01 39.19
N TYR A 549 2.58 20.48 38.04
CA TYR A 549 3.46 21.65 37.99
C TYR A 549 2.97 22.65 36.93
N SER A 550 2.17 23.62 37.33
CA SER A 550 1.69 24.72 36.49
C SER A 550 2.81 25.70 36.05
N TRP A 551 3.96 25.69 36.71
CA TRP A 551 5.13 26.48 36.39
C TRP A 551 5.95 25.92 35.20
N LEU A 552 5.71 24.68 34.79
CA LEU A 552 6.29 24.16 33.54
C LEU A 552 5.76 24.97 32.35
N LYS A 553 6.58 25.06 31.32
CA LYS A 553 6.23 25.79 30.11
C LYS A 553 6.00 24.84 28.96
N TYR A 554 4.81 24.88 28.39
CA TYR A 554 4.44 24.10 27.20
C TYR A 554 3.85 24.98 26.11
N LYS A 555 3.78 24.47 24.91
CA LYS A 555 3.15 25.13 23.76
C LYS A 555 1.64 25.24 23.95
N VAL A 556 1.03 26.11 23.16
CA VAL A 556 -0.40 26.31 23.11
C VAL A 556 -0.89 26.17 21.67
N ARG A 557 -1.84 25.28 21.48
CA ARG A 557 -2.59 25.14 20.22
C ARG A 557 -4.02 25.59 20.49
N SER A 558 -4.43 26.66 19.84
CA SER A 558 -5.78 27.21 20.06
C SER A 558 -6.82 26.43 19.28
N PHE A 559 -7.99 26.24 19.88
CA PHE A 559 -9.18 25.70 19.21
C PHE A 559 -10.23 26.80 19.05
N VAL A 560 -11.18 26.58 18.14
CA VAL A 560 -12.29 27.49 17.89
C VAL A 560 -13.57 26.72 17.63
N GLN A 561 -14.71 27.26 18.09
CA GLN A 561 -16.03 26.79 17.66
C GLN A 561 -16.46 27.58 16.42
N TYR A 562 -16.73 26.88 15.34
CA TYR A 562 -17.28 27.45 14.10
C TYR A 562 -18.80 27.26 14.01
N ASP A 563 -19.46 27.89 13.04
CA ASP A 563 -20.92 27.82 12.86
C ASP A 563 -21.39 26.56 12.12
#